data_28e58d44577f264f70750a88254e8dde
#
_entry.id   28e58d44577f264f70750a88254e8dde
#
_cell.length_a   1.000
_cell.length_b   1.000
_cell.length_c   1.000
_cell.angle_alpha   90.00
_cell.angle_beta   90.00
_cell.angle_gamma   90.00
#
_symmetry.space_group_name_H-M   'P 1'
#
loop_
_entity.id
_entity.type
_entity.pdbx_description
1 polymer ?
#
loop_
_entity_poly.entity_id
_entity_poly.type
_entity_poly.pdbx_seq_one_letter_code
_entity_poly.pdbx_strand_id
1 'polypeptide(L)'
;HGEYDAHLWLDPLNAKIILKEVARVLSEVDPSNAKKYNQNANNTRIKIDKMISDIGNDINKSARFITFHDAYQYFEKRFSITSMGSLTVNPDVQPGAKQVSDIQKLIKEKNIKCIFSEPQFNPKLIAMIAKNTSTRTGVFDPLGSKLAPGKSLYFNVIRNLANNLKGC
;
A
#
# COMPACT_ATOMS: atom_id res chain seq x y z
N HIS A 1 5.65 -6.77 -13.41
CA HIS A 1 6.62 -5.74 -13.06
C HIS A 1 7.94 -6.06 -13.79
N GLY A 2 8.77 -5.03 -14.10
CA GLY A 2 10.11 -5.23 -14.60
C GLY A 2 11.02 -5.93 -13.58
N GLU A 3 12.33 -5.89 -13.80
CA GLU A 3 13.32 -6.50 -12.90
C GLU A 3 13.24 -5.95 -11.46
N TYR A 4 12.70 -4.73 -11.27
CA TYR A 4 12.57 -4.06 -9.98
C TYR A 4 11.14 -3.54 -9.78
N ASP A 5 10.57 -3.77 -8.60
CA ASP A 5 9.30 -3.18 -8.17
C ASP A 5 9.51 -1.72 -7.76
N ALA A 6 8.77 -0.82 -8.42
CA ALA A 6 8.89 0.62 -8.19
C ALA A 6 8.20 1.11 -6.90
N HIS A 7 7.33 0.32 -6.26
CA HIS A 7 6.49 0.74 -5.11
C HIS A 7 7.25 0.81 -3.78
N LEU A 8 8.53 1.13 -3.83
CA LEU A 8 9.45 1.10 -2.68
C LEU A 8 9.05 2.04 -1.52
N TRP A 9 8.28 3.12 -1.80
CA TRP A 9 7.80 4.04 -0.76
C TRP A 9 6.78 3.41 0.20
N LEU A 10 6.16 2.30 -0.17
CA LEU A 10 5.20 1.59 0.69
C LEU A 10 5.87 0.85 1.86
N ASP A 11 7.20 0.71 1.86
CA ASP A 11 7.93 0.40 3.08
C ASP A 11 8.36 1.69 3.80
N PRO A 12 7.84 1.96 5.01
CA PRO A 12 8.25 3.13 5.78
C PRO A 12 9.76 3.22 6.10
N LEU A 13 10.50 2.11 6.11
CA LEU A 13 11.97 2.19 6.26
C LEU A 13 12.64 2.73 4.99
N ASN A 14 12.15 2.37 3.81
CA ASN A 14 12.62 2.97 2.56
C ASN A 14 12.32 4.47 2.53
N ALA A 15 11.14 4.87 3.01
CA ALA A 15 10.80 6.30 3.13
C ALA A 15 11.77 7.06 4.04
N LYS A 16 12.29 6.45 5.12
CA LYS A 16 13.33 7.06 5.97
C LYS A 16 14.65 7.25 5.21
N ILE A 17 15.01 6.34 4.32
CA ILE A 17 16.20 6.45 3.45
C ILE A 17 16.00 7.56 2.45
N ILE A 18 14.85 7.62 1.80
CA ILE A 18 14.49 8.69 0.86
C ILE A 18 14.57 10.06 1.54
N LEU A 19 14.01 10.20 2.75
CA LEU A 19 14.09 11.46 3.51
C LEU A 19 15.52 11.91 3.80
N LYS A 20 16.40 10.95 4.13
CA LYS A 20 17.82 11.25 4.38
C LYS A 20 18.49 11.78 3.12
N GLU A 21 18.23 11.14 1.99
CA GLU A 21 18.81 11.54 0.70
C GLU A 21 18.26 12.89 0.23
N VAL A 22 16.95 13.12 0.34
CA VAL A 22 16.34 14.43 0.03
C VAL A 22 16.97 15.53 0.88
N ALA A 23 17.14 15.32 2.19
CA ALA A 23 17.78 16.31 3.06
C ALA A 23 19.24 16.58 2.67
N ARG A 24 19.98 15.54 2.27
CA ARG A 24 21.36 15.67 1.77
C ARG A 24 21.41 16.56 0.53
N VAL A 25 20.65 16.21 -0.49
CA VAL A 25 20.63 16.92 -1.77
C VAL A 25 20.17 18.38 -1.58
N LEU A 26 19.12 18.63 -0.80
CA LEU A 26 18.65 19.98 -0.51
C LEU A 26 19.70 20.79 0.25
N SER A 27 20.48 20.17 1.15
CA SER A 27 21.55 20.86 1.89
C SER A 27 22.74 21.24 0.99
N GLU A 28 22.97 20.49 -0.07
CA GLU A 28 24.00 20.81 -1.07
C GLU A 28 23.56 21.95 -2.01
N VAL A 29 22.29 21.94 -2.44
CA VAL A 29 21.74 22.95 -3.34
C VAL A 29 21.47 24.27 -2.62
N ASP A 30 21.06 24.23 -1.35
CA ASP A 30 20.75 25.39 -0.51
C ASP A 30 21.39 25.24 0.88
N PRO A 31 22.71 25.49 1.00
CA PRO A 31 23.47 25.34 2.24
C PRO A 31 22.96 26.21 3.39
N SER A 32 22.37 27.36 3.07
CA SER A 32 21.85 28.30 4.08
C SER A 32 20.72 27.71 4.91
N ASN A 33 19.94 26.79 4.35
CA ASN A 33 18.84 26.08 5.00
C ASN A 33 19.19 24.62 5.41
N ALA A 34 20.43 24.18 5.26
CA ALA A 34 20.85 22.79 5.53
C ALA A 34 20.42 22.31 6.93
N LYS A 35 20.60 23.14 7.97
CA LYS A 35 20.17 22.83 9.34
C LYS A 35 18.66 22.52 9.40
N LYS A 36 17.84 23.31 8.71
CA LYS A 36 16.38 23.17 8.70
C LYS A 36 15.95 21.89 7.96
N TYR A 37 16.59 21.56 6.83
CA TYR A 37 16.31 20.33 6.08
C TYR A 37 16.63 19.10 6.91
N ASN A 38 17.79 19.04 7.53
CA ASN A 38 18.19 17.92 8.38
C ASN A 38 17.28 17.78 9.61
N GLN A 39 16.88 18.89 10.24
CA GLN A 39 15.96 18.87 11.37
C GLN A 39 14.59 18.35 10.97
N ASN A 40 14.03 18.80 9.83
CA ASN A 40 12.76 18.34 9.31
C ASN A 40 12.78 16.84 8.97
N ALA A 41 13.85 16.38 8.33
CA ALA A 41 14.03 14.96 8.01
C ALA A 41 14.08 14.11 9.29
N ASN A 42 14.86 14.54 10.30
CA ASN A 42 14.98 13.82 11.56
C ASN A 42 13.64 13.75 12.30
N ASN A 43 12.91 14.87 12.40
CA ASN A 43 11.60 14.92 13.04
C ASN A 43 10.58 14.01 12.32
N THR A 44 10.66 13.95 10.98
CA THR A 44 9.78 13.09 10.18
C THR A 44 10.12 11.62 10.36
N ARG A 45 11.42 11.27 10.44
CA ARG A 45 11.87 9.90 10.72
C ARG A 45 11.35 9.38 12.05
N ILE A 46 11.39 10.20 13.11
CA ILE A 46 10.84 9.85 14.44
C ILE A 46 9.33 9.54 14.33
N LYS A 47 8.58 10.35 13.57
CA LYS A 47 7.14 10.10 13.34
C LYS A 47 6.89 8.81 12.55
N ILE A 48 7.77 8.48 11.59
CA ILE A 48 7.68 7.22 10.85
C ILE A 48 7.95 6.04 11.79
N ASP A 49 8.95 6.11 12.67
CA ASP A 49 9.24 5.04 13.63
C ASP A 49 8.03 4.77 14.55
N LYS A 50 7.40 5.85 15.04
CA LYS A 50 6.17 5.72 15.82
C LYS A 50 5.06 5.07 15.00
N MET A 51 4.84 5.48 13.75
CA MET A 51 3.82 4.90 12.87
C MET A 51 4.07 3.41 12.62
N ILE A 52 5.31 3.00 12.39
CA ILE A 52 5.68 1.58 12.23
C ILE A 52 5.29 0.79 13.48
N SER A 53 5.63 1.29 14.65
CA SER A 53 5.29 0.65 15.92
C SER A 53 3.78 0.56 16.12
N ASP A 54 3.06 1.67 15.92
CA ASP A 54 1.60 1.73 16.08
C ASP A 54 0.90 0.70 15.16
N ILE A 55 1.28 0.68 13.88
CA ILE A 55 0.72 -0.27 12.89
C ILE A 55 1.12 -1.71 13.22
N GLY A 56 2.37 -1.96 13.54
CA GLY A 56 2.86 -3.30 13.83
C GLY A 56 2.16 -3.98 15.01
N ASN A 57 1.68 -3.18 15.97
CA ASN A 57 0.93 -3.66 17.13
C ASN A 57 -0.57 -3.91 16.83
N ASP A 58 -1.12 -3.26 15.80
CA ASP A 58 -2.56 -3.20 15.56
C ASP A 58 -3.01 -3.89 14.26
N ILE A 59 -2.07 -4.21 13.36
CA ILE A 59 -2.38 -4.80 12.05
C ILE A 59 -2.83 -6.26 12.19
N ASN A 60 -3.86 -6.63 11.42
CA ASN A 60 -4.31 -8.01 11.36
C ASN A 60 -3.35 -8.87 10.53
N LYS A 61 -2.44 -9.58 11.19
CA LYS A 61 -1.45 -10.46 10.53
C LYS A 61 -2.05 -11.71 9.90
N SER A 62 -3.28 -12.07 10.26
CA SER A 62 -4.01 -13.21 9.70
C SER A 62 -5.02 -12.80 8.62
N ALA A 63 -4.96 -11.54 8.15
CA ALA A 63 -5.84 -11.04 7.10
C ALA A 63 -5.75 -11.89 5.83
N ARG A 64 -6.91 -12.27 5.30
CA ARG A 64 -7.03 -13.10 4.10
C ARG A 64 -7.58 -12.25 2.97
N PHE A 65 -6.70 -11.66 2.19
CA PHE A 65 -7.06 -10.66 1.18
C PHE A 65 -6.35 -10.90 -0.15
N ILE A 66 -6.93 -10.32 -1.20
CA ILE A 66 -6.32 -10.13 -2.52
C ILE A 66 -6.34 -8.65 -2.89
N THR A 67 -5.39 -8.25 -3.72
CA THR A 67 -5.23 -6.88 -4.20
C THR A 67 -5.61 -6.75 -5.67
N PHE A 68 -5.89 -5.53 -6.13
CA PHE A 68 -6.14 -5.30 -7.55
C PHE A 68 -4.89 -5.56 -8.38
N HIS A 69 -3.78 -4.91 -8.06
CA HIS A 69 -2.50 -5.22 -8.69
C HIS A 69 -1.40 -5.52 -7.66
N ASP A 70 -0.30 -6.09 -8.12
CA ASP A 70 0.82 -6.53 -7.28
C ASP A 70 1.77 -5.35 -6.98
N ALA A 71 1.36 -4.49 -6.04
CA ALA A 71 2.10 -3.28 -5.67
C ALA A 71 2.60 -3.27 -4.21
N TYR A 72 2.12 -4.19 -3.39
CA TYR A 72 2.16 -4.02 -1.93
C TYR A 72 3.23 -4.85 -1.23
N GLN A 73 4.12 -5.55 -1.96
CA GLN A 73 5.12 -6.45 -1.39
C GLN A 73 6.02 -5.79 -0.33
N TYR A 74 6.38 -4.50 -0.50
CA TYR A 74 7.18 -3.77 0.48
C TYR A 74 6.41 -3.51 1.78
N PHE A 75 5.14 -3.14 1.68
CA PHE A 75 4.26 -2.96 2.84
C PHE A 75 3.98 -4.31 3.53
N GLU A 76 3.68 -5.34 2.75
CA GLU A 76 3.43 -6.70 3.25
C GLU A 76 4.63 -7.24 4.03
N LYS A 77 5.81 -7.15 3.45
CA LYS A 77 7.06 -7.58 4.09
C LYS A 77 7.33 -6.80 5.37
N ARG A 78 7.09 -5.46 5.36
CA ARG A 78 7.31 -4.60 6.52
C ARG A 78 6.46 -5.01 7.71
N PHE A 79 5.22 -5.35 7.49
CA PHE A 79 4.26 -5.63 8.55
C PHE A 79 3.96 -7.13 8.76
N SER A 80 4.72 -8.02 8.09
CA SER A 80 4.59 -9.48 8.20
C SER A 80 3.17 -9.95 7.89
N ILE A 81 2.61 -9.43 6.81
CA ILE A 81 1.35 -9.86 6.20
C ILE A 81 1.64 -10.35 4.78
N THR A 82 0.73 -11.09 4.19
CA THR A 82 0.89 -11.59 2.83
C THR A 82 -0.46 -11.62 2.13
N SER A 83 -0.56 -10.98 0.96
CA SER A 83 -1.72 -11.13 0.09
C SER A 83 -1.80 -12.56 -0.45
N MET A 84 -3.00 -13.04 -0.70
CA MET A 84 -3.23 -14.37 -1.28
C MET A 84 -3.12 -14.37 -2.81
N GLY A 85 -2.81 -13.20 -3.39
CA GLY A 85 -2.61 -12.95 -4.81
C GLY A 85 -3.12 -11.58 -5.25
N SER A 86 -2.98 -11.29 -6.53
CA SER A 86 -3.47 -10.07 -7.18
C SER A 86 -4.32 -10.40 -8.40
N LEU A 87 -5.22 -9.49 -8.78
CA LEU A 87 -6.04 -9.66 -9.99
C LEU A 87 -5.21 -9.48 -11.26
N THR A 88 -4.24 -8.60 -11.21
CA THR A 88 -3.35 -8.34 -12.35
C THR A 88 -1.95 -7.94 -11.88
N VAL A 89 -0.96 -8.23 -12.70
CA VAL A 89 0.40 -7.70 -12.56
C VAL A 89 0.59 -6.40 -13.36
N ASN A 90 -0.25 -6.19 -14.37
CA ASN A 90 -0.28 -4.96 -15.15
C ASN A 90 -1.68 -4.34 -15.08
N PRO A 91 -1.84 -3.23 -14.35
CA PRO A 91 -3.14 -2.59 -14.14
C PRO A 91 -3.76 -1.99 -15.41
N ASP A 92 -2.97 -1.74 -16.46
CA ASP A 92 -3.46 -1.23 -17.75
C ASP A 92 -4.19 -2.31 -18.58
N VAL A 93 -4.05 -3.59 -18.20
CA VAL A 93 -4.68 -4.71 -18.87
C VAL A 93 -5.85 -5.23 -18.03
N GLN A 94 -7.06 -5.16 -18.59
CA GLN A 94 -8.23 -5.70 -17.92
C GLN A 94 -8.19 -7.22 -17.87
N PRO A 95 -8.50 -7.85 -16.71
CA PRO A 95 -8.58 -9.30 -16.60
C PRO A 95 -9.65 -9.89 -17.53
N GLY A 96 -9.30 -10.95 -18.26
CA GLY A 96 -10.23 -11.69 -19.07
C GLY A 96 -11.20 -12.55 -18.25
N ALA A 97 -12.26 -13.07 -18.89
CA ALA A 97 -13.29 -13.88 -18.22
C ALA A 97 -12.71 -15.11 -17.49
N LYS A 98 -11.70 -15.78 -18.06
CA LYS A 98 -11.02 -16.91 -17.43
C LYS A 98 -10.35 -16.47 -16.12
N GLN A 99 -9.63 -15.37 -16.13
CA GLN A 99 -8.92 -14.85 -14.95
C GLN A 99 -9.90 -14.47 -13.83
N VAL A 100 -11.04 -13.85 -14.18
CA VAL A 100 -12.13 -13.57 -13.22
C VAL A 100 -12.65 -14.85 -12.57
N SER A 101 -12.88 -15.90 -13.37
CA SER A 101 -13.33 -17.21 -12.87
C SER A 101 -12.28 -17.85 -11.93
N ASP A 102 -11.00 -17.81 -12.32
CA ASP A 102 -9.91 -18.37 -11.51
C ASP A 102 -9.79 -17.63 -10.15
N ILE A 103 -9.97 -16.28 -10.15
CA ILE A 103 -9.99 -15.49 -8.92
C ILE A 103 -11.19 -15.85 -8.03
N GLN A 104 -12.40 -16.01 -8.62
CA GLN A 104 -13.57 -16.41 -7.84
C GLN A 104 -13.39 -17.80 -7.21
N LYS A 105 -12.73 -18.73 -7.90
CA LYS A 105 -12.36 -20.04 -7.37
C LYS A 105 -11.36 -19.90 -6.21
N LEU A 106 -10.32 -19.10 -6.40
CA LEU A 106 -9.33 -18.80 -5.36
C LEU A 106 -9.97 -18.22 -4.10
N ILE A 107 -10.91 -17.28 -4.25
CA ILE A 107 -11.65 -16.69 -3.13
C ILE A 107 -12.34 -17.76 -2.29
N LYS A 108 -13.02 -18.71 -2.93
CA LYS A 108 -13.73 -19.80 -2.24
C LYS A 108 -12.75 -20.77 -1.58
N GLU A 109 -11.77 -21.26 -2.33
CA GLU A 109 -10.80 -22.26 -1.85
C GLU A 109 -9.94 -21.75 -0.71
N LYS A 110 -9.51 -20.51 -0.79
CA LYS A 110 -8.65 -19.87 0.23
C LYS A 110 -9.41 -19.11 1.29
N ASN A 111 -10.76 -19.13 1.27
CA ASN A 111 -11.60 -18.40 2.22
C ASN A 111 -11.18 -16.93 2.35
N ILE A 112 -11.00 -16.25 1.22
CA ILE A 112 -10.58 -14.86 1.17
C ILE A 112 -11.69 -13.98 1.71
N LYS A 113 -11.35 -13.05 2.61
CA LYS A 113 -12.29 -12.18 3.31
C LYS A 113 -12.43 -10.81 2.67
N CYS A 114 -11.36 -10.32 2.03
CA CYS A 114 -11.35 -8.99 1.44
C CYS A 114 -10.73 -8.97 0.04
N ILE A 115 -11.29 -8.11 -0.81
CA ILE A 115 -10.71 -7.72 -2.10
C ILE A 115 -10.49 -6.21 -2.08
N PHE A 116 -9.28 -5.77 -2.36
CA PHE A 116 -8.95 -4.35 -2.42
C PHE A 116 -8.88 -3.87 -3.86
N SER A 117 -9.74 -2.87 -4.16
CA SER A 117 -9.68 -2.08 -5.38
C SER A 117 -8.71 -0.92 -5.21
N GLU A 118 -8.42 -0.23 -6.29
CA GLU A 118 -7.67 1.02 -6.27
C GLU A 118 -8.47 2.14 -6.95
N PRO A 119 -8.34 3.40 -6.47
CA PRO A 119 -9.13 4.51 -6.99
C PRO A 119 -8.92 4.80 -8.49
N GLN A 120 -7.78 4.37 -9.03
CA GLN A 120 -7.36 4.58 -10.41
C GLN A 120 -8.08 3.64 -11.40
N PHE A 121 -8.71 2.56 -10.90
CA PHE A 121 -9.27 1.52 -11.75
C PHE A 121 -10.78 1.39 -11.61
N ASN A 122 -11.40 0.77 -12.62
CA ASN A 122 -12.85 0.64 -12.69
C ASN A 122 -13.40 -0.27 -11.56
N PRO A 123 -14.21 0.25 -10.65
CA PRO A 123 -14.73 -0.53 -9.52
C PRO A 123 -15.73 -1.64 -9.95
N LYS A 124 -16.25 -1.60 -11.17
CA LYS A 124 -17.21 -2.60 -11.66
C LYS A 124 -16.61 -4.00 -11.71
N LEU A 125 -15.31 -4.10 -12.00
CA LEU A 125 -14.61 -5.38 -12.02
C LEU A 125 -14.59 -6.03 -10.62
N ILE A 126 -14.23 -5.25 -9.61
CA ILE A 126 -14.22 -5.74 -8.22
C ILE A 126 -15.62 -6.15 -7.77
N ALA A 127 -16.64 -5.35 -8.09
CA ALA A 127 -18.03 -5.69 -7.78
C ALA A 127 -18.47 -7.01 -8.47
N MET A 128 -18.04 -7.24 -9.70
CA MET A 128 -18.33 -8.47 -10.43
C MET A 128 -17.64 -9.69 -9.80
N ILE A 129 -16.36 -9.55 -9.37
CA ILE A 129 -15.61 -10.62 -8.71
C ILE A 129 -16.22 -10.93 -7.34
N ALA A 130 -16.59 -9.92 -6.57
CA ALA A 130 -17.18 -10.08 -5.25
C ALA A 130 -18.61 -10.63 -5.31
N LYS A 131 -19.29 -10.50 -6.46
CA LYS A 131 -20.66 -11.01 -6.65
C LYS A 131 -20.72 -12.52 -6.40
N ASN A 132 -21.70 -12.95 -5.63
CA ASN A 132 -21.86 -14.35 -5.22
C ASN A 132 -20.71 -14.91 -4.34
N THR A 133 -19.99 -14.03 -3.67
CA THR A 133 -19.02 -14.38 -2.63
C THR A 133 -19.37 -13.65 -1.32
N SER A 134 -18.87 -14.13 -0.20
CA SER A 134 -18.97 -13.43 1.11
C SER A 134 -17.85 -12.45 1.33
N THR A 135 -17.13 -12.06 0.28
CA THR A 135 -15.93 -11.24 0.36
C THR A 135 -16.30 -9.76 0.46
N ARG A 136 -15.69 -9.05 1.42
CA ARG A 136 -15.82 -7.59 1.54
C ARG A 136 -14.95 -6.90 0.51
N THR A 137 -15.41 -5.76 0.02
CA THR A 137 -14.60 -4.89 -0.85
C THR A 137 -14.06 -3.72 -0.04
N GLY A 138 -12.79 -3.39 -0.27
CA GLY A 138 -12.12 -2.23 0.31
C GLY A 138 -11.34 -1.46 -0.75
N VAL A 139 -10.62 -0.43 -0.31
CA VAL A 139 -9.78 0.39 -1.20
C VAL A 139 -8.37 0.44 -0.65
N PHE A 140 -7.40 0.01 -1.45
CA PHE A 140 -5.99 0.33 -1.27
C PHE A 140 -5.62 1.45 -2.24
N ASP A 141 -5.11 2.56 -1.71
CA ASP A 141 -4.68 3.70 -2.51
C ASP A 141 -3.17 3.94 -2.27
N PRO A 142 -2.30 3.35 -3.09
CA PRO A 142 -0.86 3.42 -2.88
C PRO A 142 -0.29 4.81 -3.12
N LEU A 143 -1.02 5.66 -3.84
CA LEU A 143 -0.62 7.03 -4.17
C LEU A 143 -1.29 8.09 -3.28
N GLY A 144 -2.35 7.74 -2.55
CA GLY A 144 -3.10 8.69 -1.76
C GLY A 144 -3.93 9.65 -2.61
N SER A 145 -4.43 9.20 -3.76
CA SER A 145 -5.13 10.04 -4.76
C SER A 145 -6.40 10.69 -4.23
N LYS A 146 -6.99 10.13 -3.18
CA LYS A 146 -8.19 10.67 -2.50
C LYS A 146 -7.88 11.39 -1.20
N LEU A 147 -6.61 11.53 -0.84
CA LEU A 147 -6.17 12.18 0.38
C LEU A 147 -5.76 13.63 0.12
N ALA A 148 -5.96 14.49 1.12
CA ALA A 148 -5.50 15.86 1.04
C ALA A 148 -3.95 15.91 0.96
N PRO A 149 -3.38 16.69 0.04
CA PRO A 149 -1.94 16.86 -0.06
C PRO A 149 -1.37 17.55 1.20
N GLY A 150 -0.09 17.35 1.46
CA GLY A 150 0.61 18.02 2.56
C GLY A 150 1.36 17.05 3.49
N LYS A 151 1.76 17.57 4.65
CA LYS A 151 2.69 16.92 5.59
C LYS A 151 2.17 15.58 6.16
N SER A 152 0.87 15.35 6.15
CA SER A 152 0.25 14.12 6.65
C SER A 152 -0.03 13.07 5.58
N LEU A 153 0.09 13.43 4.29
CA LEU A 153 -0.29 12.55 3.18
C LEU A 153 0.34 11.17 3.31
N TYR A 154 1.65 11.09 3.40
CA TYR A 154 2.37 9.82 3.51
C TYR A 154 1.89 8.96 4.69
N PHE A 155 1.75 9.57 5.86
CA PHE A 155 1.27 8.87 7.06
C PHE A 155 -0.14 8.33 6.89
N ASN A 156 -1.00 9.11 6.21
CA ASN A 156 -2.38 8.71 5.95
C ASN A 156 -2.45 7.56 4.93
N VAL A 157 -1.61 7.58 3.88
CA VAL A 157 -1.50 6.47 2.92
C VAL A 157 -1.21 5.17 3.67
N ILE A 158 -0.11 5.12 4.44
CA ILE A 158 0.33 3.89 5.12
C ILE A 158 -0.68 3.44 6.18
N ARG A 159 -1.24 4.37 6.97
CA ARG A 159 -2.27 4.03 7.96
C ARG A 159 -3.56 3.53 7.32
N ASN A 160 -3.98 4.09 6.19
CA ASN A 160 -5.19 3.64 5.49
C ASN A 160 -5.04 2.22 4.97
N LEU A 161 -3.87 1.85 4.42
CA LEU A 161 -3.61 0.46 4.04
C LEU A 161 -3.78 -0.48 5.25
N ALA A 162 -3.15 -0.15 6.38
CA ALA A 162 -3.25 -0.96 7.59
C ALA A 162 -4.69 -1.05 8.14
N ASN A 163 -5.41 0.08 8.17
CA ASN A 163 -6.77 0.14 8.71
C ASN A 163 -7.77 -0.67 7.87
N ASN A 164 -7.60 -0.69 6.55
CA ASN A 164 -8.47 -1.48 5.67
C ASN A 164 -8.36 -2.98 5.94
N LEU A 165 -7.24 -3.45 6.48
CA LEU A 165 -7.04 -4.87 6.81
C LEU A 165 -7.72 -5.33 8.11
N LYS A 166 -8.15 -4.40 8.98
CA LYS A 166 -8.71 -4.75 10.31
C LYS A 166 -9.94 -5.63 10.27
N GLY A 167 -10.67 -5.63 9.18
CA GLY A 167 -11.86 -6.45 9.03
C GLY A 167 -11.70 -7.68 8.11
N CYS A 168 -10.47 -7.99 7.74
CA CYS A 168 -10.13 -9.05 6.82
C CYS A 168 -9.51 -10.24 7.52
#